data_dedee24d08b3aa37d47712f121691e4e
#
_entry.id   dedee24d08b3aa37d47712f121691e4e
#
_cell.length_a   1.000
_cell.length_b   1.000
_cell.length_c   1.000
_cell.angle_alpha   90.00
_cell.angle_beta   90.00
_cell.angle_gamma   90.00
#
_symmetry.space_group_name_H-M   'P 1'
#
loop_
_entity.id
_entity.type
_entity.pdbx_description
1 polymer ?
#
loop_
_entity_poly.entity_id
_entity_poly.type
_entity_poly.pdbx_seq_one_letter_code
_entity_poly.pdbx_strand_id
1 'polypeptide(L)'
;MKKFFCVTALLVLAATAAMAQDVLGKWKLEDGSAIVEVYQEGDVFNGRIVWLEKPTEADGSPAVDDKNPDKALRTRQLIGLNMLHGLKAVDGEYSGGKIYDPGNGKTYNCSMKVEGKTLKVRGSLDKKGLLGRTMDWFRVE
;
A
#
# COMPACT_ATOMS: atom_id res chain seq x y z
N MET A 1 -41.76 11.17 4.16
CA MET A 1 -40.78 11.55 3.14
C MET A 1 -39.41 11.84 3.73
N LYS A 2 -39.29 12.62 4.82
CA LYS A 2 -37.98 12.91 5.43
C LYS A 2 -37.23 11.68 5.97
N LYS A 3 -37.93 10.62 6.39
CA LYS A 3 -37.33 9.37 6.89
C LYS A 3 -36.67 8.55 5.78
N PHE A 4 -37.12 8.65 4.52
CA PHE A 4 -36.51 7.92 3.40
C PHE A 4 -35.16 8.48 2.99
N PHE A 5 -34.95 9.79 3.09
CA PHE A 5 -33.67 10.44 2.78
C PHE A 5 -32.56 10.03 3.72
N CYS A 6 -32.84 9.89 5.02
CA CYS A 6 -31.85 9.48 6.01
C CYS A 6 -31.38 8.03 5.80
N VAL A 7 -32.28 7.13 5.40
CA VAL A 7 -31.95 5.71 5.15
C VAL A 7 -31.02 5.56 3.96
N THR A 8 -31.27 6.34 2.88
CA THR A 8 -30.43 6.27 1.66
C THR A 8 -29.01 6.79 1.93
N ALA A 9 -28.89 7.88 2.72
CA ALA A 9 -27.58 8.42 3.10
C ALA A 9 -26.78 7.44 3.95
N LEU A 10 -27.45 6.72 4.86
CA LEU A 10 -26.81 5.72 5.72
C LEU A 10 -26.27 4.52 4.90
N LEU A 11 -27.02 4.09 3.87
CA LEU A 11 -26.59 3.00 2.99
C LEU A 11 -25.33 3.35 2.17
N VAL A 12 -25.23 4.60 1.69
CA VAL A 12 -24.06 5.09 0.96
C VAL A 12 -22.83 5.14 1.88
N LEU A 13 -22.99 5.59 3.11
CA LEU A 13 -21.90 5.59 4.10
C LEU A 13 -21.42 4.18 4.46
N ALA A 14 -22.34 3.23 4.60
CA ALA A 14 -22.02 1.83 4.88
C ALA A 14 -21.24 1.19 3.71
N ALA A 15 -21.61 1.47 2.47
CA ALA A 15 -20.90 0.97 1.28
C ALA A 15 -19.47 1.54 1.20
N THR A 16 -19.29 2.84 1.50
CA THR A 16 -17.96 3.48 1.52
C THR A 16 -17.07 2.88 2.61
N ALA A 17 -17.63 2.65 3.81
CA ALA A 17 -16.89 2.04 4.92
C ALA A 17 -16.49 0.59 4.60
N ALA A 18 -17.37 -0.20 3.97
CA ALA A 18 -17.08 -1.58 3.55
C ALA A 18 -15.94 -1.62 2.53
N MET A 19 -15.91 -0.69 1.56
CA MET A 19 -14.83 -0.57 0.58
C MET A 19 -13.49 -0.19 1.23
N ALA A 20 -13.50 0.77 2.16
CA ALA A 20 -12.30 1.17 2.88
C ALA A 20 -11.71 0.03 3.70
N GLN A 21 -12.55 -0.91 4.20
CA GLN A 21 -12.10 -2.08 4.96
C GLN A 21 -11.47 -3.15 4.07
N ASP A 22 -11.86 -3.24 2.79
CA ASP A 22 -11.38 -4.31 1.90
C ASP A 22 -9.88 -4.27 1.64
N VAL A 23 -9.26 -3.09 1.63
CA VAL A 23 -7.83 -2.96 1.39
C VAL A 23 -7.01 -3.23 2.65
N LEU A 24 -7.62 -3.11 3.83
CA LEU A 24 -6.92 -3.28 5.11
C LEU A 24 -6.46 -4.72 5.30
N GLY A 25 -5.28 -4.88 5.90
CA GLY A 25 -4.70 -6.18 6.20
C GLY A 25 -3.41 -6.43 5.46
N LYS A 26 -3.03 -7.70 5.34
CA LYS A 26 -1.72 -8.12 4.87
C LYS A 26 -1.78 -8.60 3.44
N TRP A 27 -0.79 -8.17 2.65
CA TRP A 27 -0.66 -8.49 1.25
C TRP A 27 0.77 -8.91 0.93
N LYS A 28 0.93 -10.07 0.29
CA LYS A 28 2.24 -10.56 -0.14
C LYS A 28 2.54 -10.03 -1.52
N LEU A 29 3.74 -9.52 -1.72
CA LEU A 29 4.19 -8.99 -3.00
C LEU A 29 4.21 -10.09 -4.08
N GLU A 30 4.07 -9.69 -5.33
CA GLU A 30 4.03 -10.60 -6.48
C GLU A 30 5.23 -11.55 -6.54
N ASP A 31 6.41 -11.05 -6.22
CA ASP A 31 7.65 -11.84 -6.20
C ASP A 31 7.87 -12.63 -4.90
N GLY A 32 6.98 -12.50 -3.93
CA GLY A 32 7.07 -13.18 -2.65
C GLY A 32 8.10 -12.63 -1.68
N SER A 33 8.75 -11.51 -2.00
CA SER A 33 9.87 -10.97 -1.23
C SER A 33 9.49 -10.35 0.11
N ALA A 34 8.24 -9.88 0.24
CA ALA A 34 7.77 -9.18 1.42
C ALA A 34 6.27 -9.32 1.62
N ILE A 35 5.84 -9.08 2.85
CA ILE A 35 4.43 -8.87 3.18
C ILE A 35 4.27 -7.45 3.68
N VAL A 36 3.29 -6.74 3.13
CA VAL A 36 2.95 -5.36 3.48
C VAL A 36 1.59 -5.36 4.17
N GLU A 37 1.53 -4.71 5.32
CA GLU A 37 0.27 -4.48 6.03
C GLU A 37 -0.26 -3.10 5.66
N VAL A 38 -1.42 -3.06 5.04
CA VAL A 38 -2.14 -1.82 4.74
C VAL A 38 -2.98 -1.45 5.95
N TYR A 39 -2.83 -0.21 6.40
CA TYR A 39 -3.55 0.34 7.54
C TYR A 39 -4.03 1.75 7.22
N GLN A 40 -5.00 2.22 7.97
CA GLN A 40 -5.61 3.54 7.78
C GLN A 40 -5.16 4.49 8.87
N GLU A 41 -4.75 5.70 8.46
CA GLU A 41 -4.41 6.79 9.34
C GLU A 41 -5.24 8.01 8.94
N GLY A 42 -6.28 8.34 9.71
CA GLY A 42 -7.22 9.39 9.31
C GLY A 42 -7.94 8.99 8.01
N ASP A 43 -7.81 9.81 6.99
CA ASP A 43 -8.41 9.58 5.67
C ASP A 43 -7.44 8.99 4.65
N VAL A 44 -6.21 8.65 5.05
CA VAL A 44 -5.20 8.08 4.16
C VAL A 44 -4.91 6.63 4.51
N PHE A 45 -4.46 5.89 3.49
CA PHE A 45 -4.03 4.50 3.61
C PHE A 45 -2.54 4.44 3.37
N ASN A 46 -1.84 3.80 4.30
CA ASN A 46 -0.40 3.56 4.25
C ASN A 46 -0.15 2.06 4.28
N GLY A 47 1.06 1.64 3.95
CA GLY A 47 1.43 0.24 4.03
C GLY A 47 2.85 0.08 4.52
N ARG A 48 3.04 -0.79 5.52
CA ARG A 48 4.35 -1.05 6.11
C ARG A 48 4.78 -2.49 5.89
N ILE A 49 6.07 -2.69 5.72
CA ILE A 49 6.64 -4.02 5.59
C ILE A 49 6.59 -4.70 6.96
N VAL A 50 5.95 -5.88 7.04
CA VAL A 50 5.83 -6.65 8.29
C VAL A 50 6.57 -7.98 8.22
N TRP A 51 6.97 -8.42 7.04
CA TRP A 51 7.72 -9.66 6.84
C TRP A 51 8.58 -9.55 5.59
N LEU A 52 9.76 -10.17 5.62
CA LEU A 52 10.68 -10.29 4.48
C LEU A 52 11.07 -11.75 4.30
N GLU A 53 11.14 -12.21 3.04
CA GLU A 53 11.67 -13.52 2.70
C GLU A 53 13.14 -13.64 3.13
N LYS A 54 13.91 -12.56 2.95
CA LYS A 54 15.31 -12.46 3.37
C LYS A 54 15.45 -11.37 4.42
N PRO A 55 15.19 -11.70 5.72
CA PRO A 55 15.11 -10.68 6.76
C PRO A 55 16.46 -10.18 7.25
N THR A 56 17.58 -10.81 6.85
CA THR A 56 18.91 -10.47 7.33
C THR A 56 19.89 -10.23 6.19
N GLU A 57 20.91 -9.43 6.50
CA GLU A 57 22.10 -9.29 5.67
C GLU A 57 23.00 -10.53 5.77
N ALA A 58 24.07 -10.59 4.95
CA ALA A 58 25.01 -11.72 4.93
C ALA A 58 25.67 -11.95 6.29
N ASP A 59 25.86 -10.90 7.10
CA ASP A 59 26.46 -10.97 8.43
C ASP A 59 25.45 -11.34 9.54
N GLY A 60 24.19 -11.58 9.20
CA GLY A 60 23.13 -11.91 10.16
C GLY A 60 22.41 -10.71 10.77
N SER A 61 22.85 -9.49 10.50
CA SER A 61 22.16 -8.28 10.97
C SER A 61 20.83 -8.08 10.21
N PRO A 62 19.85 -7.35 10.78
CA PRO A 62 18.58 -7.08 10.09
C PRO A 62 18.78 -6.35 8.77
N ALA A 63 18.00 -6.71 7.75
CA ALA A 63 18.01 -6.04 6.46
C ALA A 63 17.68 -4.55 6.61
N VAL A 64 18.44 -3.70 5.95
CA VAL A 64 18.35 -2.25 6.05
C VAL A 64 18.09 -1.61 4.68
N ASP A 65 17.68 -0.37 4.69
CA ASP A 65 17.32 0.42 3.51
C ASP A 65 18.57 1.03 2.85
N ASP A 66 19.48 0.16 2.45
CA ASP A 66 20.83 0.54 2.00
C ASP A 66 20.87 1.27 0.65
N LYS A 67 19.80 1.22 -0.12
CA LYS A 67 19.68 1.91 -1.43
C LYS A 67 18.93 3.24 -1.36
N ASN A 68 18.57 3.69 -0.15
CA ASN A 68 17.91 4.97 0.00
C ASN A 68 18.81 6.11 -0.53
N PRO A 69 18.27 7.04 -1.34
CA PRO A 69 19.05 8.18 -1.81
C PRO A 69 19.50 9.10 -0.68
N ASP A 70 18.77 9.15 0.44
CA ASP A 70 19.19 9.85 1.66
C ASP A 70 20.08 8.94 2.49
N LYS A 71 21.36 9.29 2.58
CA LYS A 71 22.37 8.52 3.32
C LYS A 71 22.00 8.33 4.79
N ALA A 72 21.33 9.29 5.40
CA ALA A 72 20.91 9.22 6.79
C ALA A 72 19.87 8.11 7.05
N LEU A 73 19.13 7.68 6.02
CA LEU A 73 18.09 6.66 6.13
C LEU A 73 18.58 5.24 5.75
N ARG A 74 19.82 5.09 5.30
CA ARG A 74 20.33 3.79 4.80
C ARG A 74 20.53 2.75 5.88
N THR A 75 20.55 3.13 7.14
CA THR A 75 20.69 2.21 8.27
C THR A 75 19.36 1.82 8.90
N ARG A 76 18.25 2.40 8.47
CA ARG A 76 16.94 2.04 9.01
C ARG A 76 16.55 0.64 8.55
N GLN A 77 15.88 -0.12 9.43
CA GLN A 77 15.43 -1.46 9.10
C GLN A 77 14.29 -1.44 8.09
N LEU A 78 14.26 -2.44 7.19
CA LEU A 78 13.18 -2.61 6.24
C LEU A 78 11.89 -3.04 6.93
N ILE A 79 11.96 -3.88 7.96
CA ILE A 79 10.78 -4.23 8.77
C ILE A 79 10.27 -2.97 9.47
N GLY A 80 9.00 -2.65 9.27
CA GLY A 80 8.36 -1.44 9.80
C GLY A 80 8.40 -0.26 8.84
N LEU A 81 9.15 -0.34 7.74
CA LEU A 81 9.23 0.72 6.75
C LEU A 81 7.88 0.90 6.05
N ASN A 82 7.42 2.14 5.98
CA ASN A 82 6.25 2.48 5.16
C ASN A 82 6.63 2.48 3.68
N MET A 83 6.19 1.45 2.98
CA MET A 83 6.37 1.30 1.55
C MET A 83 5.31 2.05 0.75
N LEU A 84 4.08 2.10 1.27
CA LEU A 84 2.95 2.81 0.70
C LEU A 84 2.61 4.03 1.55
N HIS A 85 2.41 5.18 0.92
CA HIS A 85 2.13 6.43 1.59
C HIS A 85 0.95 7.17 0.98
N GLY A 86 0.02 7.59 1.84
CA GLY A 86 -0.92 8.66 1.55
C GLY A 86 -1.95 8.38 0.47
N LEU A 87 -2.30 7.11 0.24
CA LEU A 87 -3.37 6.79 -0.71
C LEU A 87 -4.72 7.15 -0.12
N LYS A 88 -5.62 7.64 -0.96
CA LYS A 88 -7.00 7.99 -0.59
C LYS A 88 -8.00 7.18 -1.37
N ALA A 89 -9.08 6.78 -0.71
CA ALA A 89 -10.18 6.08 -1.38
C ALA A 89 -10.95 7.06 -2.26
N VAL A 90 -11.00 6.79 -3.56
CA VAL A 90 -11.71 7.60 -4.57
C VAL A 90 -12.37 6.66 -5.57
N ASP A 91 -13.70 6.72 -5.69
CA ASP A 91 -14.47 5.98 -6.70
C ASP A 91 -14.14 4.48 -6.77
N GLY A 92 -14.00 3.83 -5.61
CA GLY A 92 -13.76 2.40 -5.54
C GLY A 92 -12.31 1.98 -5.71
N GLU A 93 -11.41 2.94 -5.82
CA GLU A 93 -9.97 2.71 -5.92
C GLU A 93 -9.24 3.52 -4.85
N TYR A 94 -7.93 3.31 -4.76
CA TYR A 94 -7.05 4.05 -3.85
C TYR A 94 -6.00 4.74 -4.70
N SER A 95 -5.86 6.05 -4.58
CA SER A 95 -5.00 6.83 -5.47
C SER A 95 -4.37 8.03 -4.79
N GLY A 96 -3.53 8.74 -5.53
CA GLY A 96 -2.89 9.97 -5.07
C GLY A 96 -1.77 9.76 -4.07
N GLY A 97 -1.32 8.54 -3.87
CA GLY A 97 -0.23 8.20 -2.96
C GLY A 97 1.08 7.95 -3.65
N LYS A 98 2.02 7.42 -2.86
CA LYS A 98 3.37 7.07 -3.30
C LYS A 98 3.72 5.64 -2.87
N ILE A 99 4.58 4.99 -3.67
CA ILE A 99 5.19 3.73 -3.32
C ILE A 99 6.71 3.88 -3.38
N TYR A 100 7.38 3.48 -2.30
CA TYR A 100 8.84 3.44 -2.22
C TYR A 100 9.32 2.02 -2.47
N ASP A 101 10.26 1.85 -3.40
CA ASP A 101 10.88 0.56 -3.69
C ASP A 101 12.27 0.50 -3.04
N PRO A 102 12.44 -0.24 -1.93
CA PRO A 102 13.76 -0.38 -1.30
C PRO A 102 14.75 -1.18 -2.16
N GLY A 103 14.28 -1.93 -3.14
CA GLY A 103 15.13 -2.66 -4.07
C GLY A 103 15.97 -1.77 -4.99
N ASN A 104 15.50 -0.56 -5.29
CA ASN A 104 16.22 0.41 -6.11
C ASN A 104 16.33 1.81 -5.52
N GLY A 105 15.69 2.06 -4.36
CA GLY A 105 15.71 3.36 -3.68
C GLY A 105 14.85 4.44 -4.33
N LYS A 106 13.95 4.07 -5.21
CA LYS A 106 13.10 5.03 -5.95
C LYS A 106 11.69 5.07 -5.40
N THR A 107 11.07 6.25 -5.51
CA THR A 107 9.67 6.47 -5.13
C THR A 107 8.85 6.78 -6.39
N TYR A 108 7.70 6.13 -6.49
CA TYR A 108 6.79 6.27 -7.64
C TYR A 108 5.43 6.78 -7.17
N ASN A 109 4.66 7.37 -8.09
CA ASN A 109 3.24 7.60 -7.86
C ASN A 109 2.54 6.25 -7.74
N CYS A 110 1.51 6.14 -6.90
CA CYS A 110 0.86 4.87 -6.61
C CYS A 110 -0.65 4.97 -6.63
N SER A 111 -1.26 3.99 -7.27
CA SER A 111 -2.69 3.72 -7.16
C SER A 111 -2.91 2.23 -6.92
N MET A 112 -4.05 1.88 -6.32
CA MET A 112 -4.37 0.49 -5.99
C MET A 112 -5.84 0.21 -6.20
N LYS A 113 -6.15 -1.05 -6.50
CA LYS A 113 -7.52 -1.55 -6.64
C LYS A 113 -7.61 -2.97 -6.09
N VAL A 114 -8.60 -3.21 -5.25
CA VAL A 114 -8.88 -4.56 -4.73
C VAL A 114 -9.73 -5.33 -5.73
N GLU A 115 -9.28 -6.51 -6.11
CA GLU A 115 -10.02 -7.44 -6.95
C GLU A 115 -10.01 -8.82 -6.28
N GLY A 116 -11.06 -9.10 -5.48
CA GLY A 116 -11.14 -10.33 -4.70
C GLY A 116 -9.99 -10.42 -3.69
N LYS A 117 -9.18 -11.46 -3.80
CA LYS A 117 -8.00 -11.69 -2.93
C LYS A 117 -6.71 -11.08 -3.50
N THR A 118 -6.82 -10.31 -4.57
CA THR A 118 -5.69 -9.66 -5.24
C THR A 118 -5.78 -8.16 -5.05
N LEU A 119 -4.65 -7.53 -4.75
CA LEU A 119 -4.50 -6.09 -4.76
C LEU A 119 -3.67 -5.71 -5.98
N LYS A 120 -4.29 -4.99 -6.91
CA LYS A 120 -3.60 -4.43 -8.06
C LYS A 120 -2.90 -3.16 -7.62
N VAL A 121 -1.56 -3.18 -7.61
CA VAL A 121 -0.74 -2.04 -7.18
C VAL A 121 -0.02 -1.48 -8.40
N ARG A 122 -0.30 -0.23 -8.73
CA ARG A 122 0.32 0.42 -9.87
C ARG A 122 1.28 1.51 -9.41
N GLY A 123 2.55 1.34 -9.76
CA GLY A 123 3.57 2.37 -9.61
C GLY A 123 3.81 3.06 -10.95
N SER A 124 3.92 4.38 -10.97
CA SER A 124 4.12 5.13 -12.20
C SER A 124 5.03 6.34 -12.01
N LEU A 125 5.67 6.76 -13.10
CA LEU A 125 6.49 7.97 -13.11
C LEU A 125 5.63 9.23 -13.15
N ASP A 126 4.48 9.16 -13.83
CA ASP A 126 3.53 10.25 -13.95
C ASP A 126 2.34 10.11 -12.98
N LYS A 127 1.72 11.22 -12.64
CA LYS A 127 0.58 11.25 -11.72
C LYS A 127 -0.67 10.56 -12.26
N LYS A 128 -0.83 10.51 -13.58
CA LYS A 128 -1.97 9.87 -14.25
C LYS A 128 -1.84 8.35 -14.36
N GLY A 129 -0.66 7.80 -14.05
CA GLY A 129 -0.43 6.37 -14.11
C GLY A 129 -0.20 5.80 -15.51
N LEU A 130 0.12 6.63 -16.48
CA LEU A 130 0.31 6.21 -17.88
C LEU A 130 1.65 5.50 -18.09
N LEU A 131 2.71 6.03 -17.46
CA LEU A 131 4.08 5.50 -17.56
C LEU A 131 4.38 4.66 -16.32
N GLY A 132 3.79 3.48 -16.25
CA GLY A 132 3.90 2.68 -15.05
C GLY A 132 3.72 1.19 -15.27
N ARG A 133 3.72 0.48 -14.17
CA ARG A 133 3.58 -0.98 -14.12
C ARG A 133 2.61 -1.36 -13.01
N THR A 134 1.74 -2.34 -13.31
CA THR A 134 0.83 -2.92 -12.32
C THR A 134 1.39 -4.24 -11.83
N MET A 135 1.39 -4.44 -10.52
CA MET A 135 1.79 -5.66 -9.85
C MET A 135 0.61 -6.24 -9.09
N ASP A 136 0.56 -7.56 -9.01
CA ASP A 136 -0.46 -8.27 -8.25
C ASP A 136 0.09 -8.64 -6.89
N TRP A 137 -0.49 -8.10 -5.83
CA TRP A 137 -0.21 -8.52 -4.47
C TRP A 137 -1.35 -9.42 -4.00
N PHE A 138 -1.05 -10.40 -3.15
CA PHE A 138 -2.00 -11.43 -2.77
C PHE A 138 -2.32 -11.38 -1.28
N ARG A 139 -3.61 -11.50 -0.95
CA ARG A 139 -4.10 -11.48 0.43
C ARG A 139 -3.46 -12.59 1.25
N VAL A 140 -2.92 -12.23 2.41
CA VAL A 140 -2.42 -13.16 3.43
C VAL A 140 -3.42 -13.19 4.58
N GLU A 141 -3.80 -14.37 4.97
CA GLU A 141 -4.75 -14.58 6.08
C GLU A 141 -4.07 -14.90 7.39
#